data_e75451d2435112be0698a6968596c3b0
#
_entry.id   e75451d2435112be0698a6968596c3b0
#
_cell.length_a   1.000
_cell.length_b   1.000
_cell.length_c   1.000
_cell.angle_alpha   90.00
_cell.angle_beta   90.00
_cell.angle_gamma   90.00
#
_symmetry.space_group_name_H-M   'P 1'
#
loop_
_entity.id
_entity.type
_entity.pdbx_description
1 polymer ?
#
loop_
_entity_poly.entity_id
_entity_poly.type
_entity_poly.pdbx_seq_one_letter_code
_entity_poly.pdbx_strand_id
1 'polypeptide(L)'
;MTDLERYRDEIDEIDSEIVRLFEKRMKVSEEVAEYKIKTGKQVLDPARESQKIHTLKNKAHGDFNSLGVQELFRQIMAISRKRQYQLLTEHGIYGELSLIHISEPTRQ
;
A
#
# COMPACT_ATOMS: atom_id res chain seq x y z
N MET A 1 18.96 -31.68 -8.88
CA MET A 1 18.73 -30.26 -8.54
C MET A 1 19.80 -29.78 -7.59
N THR A 2 20.40 -28.65 -7.89
CA THR A 2 21.40 -28.07 -6.99
C THR A 2 20.69 -27.36 -5.85
N ASP A 3 21.46 -27.05 -4.80
CA ASP A 3 20.92 -26.28 -3.69
C ASP A 3 20.47 -24.91 -4.15
N LEU A 4 21.21 -24.28 -5.06
CA LEU A 4 20.86 -22.96 -5.56
C LEU A 4 19.52 -22.99 -6.30
N GLU A 5 19.30 -24.03 -7.10
CA GLU A 5 18.05 -24.18 -7.83
C GLU A 5 16.89 -24.37 -6.86
N ARG A 6 17.09 -25.15 -5.80
CA ARG A 6 16.06 -25.36 -4.80
C ARG A 6 15.71 -24.05 -4.09
N TYR A 7 16.71 -23.26 -3.72
CA TYR A 7 16.47 -21.97 -3.07
C TYR A 7 15.73 -21.02 -3.99
N ARG A 8 16.08 -21.02 -5.26
CA ARG A 8 15.39 -20.16 -6.23
C ARG A 8 13.94 -20.56 -6.40
N ASP A 9 13.68 -21.86 -6.42
CA ASP A 9 12.30 -22.34 -6.51
C ASP A 9 11.49 -21.91 -5.30
N GLU A 10 12.09 -21.97 -4.10
CA GLU A 10 11.42 -21.53 -2.90
C GLU A 10 11.12 -20.03 -2.95
N ILE A 11 12.08 -19.24 -3.43
CA ILE A 11 11.87 -17.80 -3.57
C ILE A 11 10.76 -17.52 -4.56
N ASP A 12 10.73 -18.25 -5.67
CA ASP A 12 9.68 -18.06 -6.68
C ASP A 12 8.30 -18.32 -6.09
N GLU A 13 8.18 -19.34 -5.26
CA GLU A 13 6.91 -19.64 -4.61
C GLU A 13 6.49 -18.53 -3.65
N ILE A 14 7.47 -18.04 -2.87
CA ILE A 14 7.21 -16.94 -1.94
C ILE A 14 6.80 -15.69 -2.69
N ASP A 15 7.50 -15.39 -3.78
CA ASP A 15 7.19 -14.21 -4.58
C ASP A 15 5.78 -14.27 -5.15
N SER A 16 5.37 -15.46 -5.60
CA SER A 16 4.01 -15.64 -6.09
C SER A 16 2.98 -15.38 -5.00
N GLU A 17 3.28 -15.80 -3.78
CA GLU A 17 2.40 -15.52 -2.64
C GLU A 17 2.33 -14.02 -2.35
N ILE A 18 3.48 -13.33 -2.46
CA ILE A 18 3.51 -11.89 -2.25
C ILE A 18 2.62 -11.19 -3.27
N VAL A 19 2.70 -11.60 -4.54
CA VAL A 19 1.85 -11.03 -5.58
C VAL A 19 0.38 -11.24 -5.24
N ARG A 20 0.02 -12.46 -4.84
CA ARG A 20 -1.35 -12.80 -4.52
C ARG A 20 -1.86 -11.95 -3.36
N LEU A 21 -1.05 -11.82 -2.33
CA LEU A 21 -1.44 -11.05 -1.14
C LEU A 21 -1.50 -9.56 -1.44
N PHE A 22 -0.58 -9.08 -2.26
CA PHE A 22 -0.59 -7.68 -2.66
C PHE A 22 -1.89 -7.35 -3.42
N GLU A 23 -2.25 -8.18 -4.38
CA GLU A 23 -3.45 -7.94 -5.16
C GLU A 23 -4.70 -8.02 -4.30
N LYS A 24 -4.73 -8.96 -3.37
CA LYS A 24 -5.85 -9.07 -2.44
C LYS A 24 -5.97 -7.82 -1.57
N ARG A 25 -4.83 -7.33 -1.09
CA ARG A 25 -4.82 -6.14 -0.26
C ARG A 25 -5.29 -4.92 -1.04
N MET A 26 -4.85 -4.81 -2.30
CA MET A 26 -5.28 -3.70 -3.15
C MET A 26 -6.78 -3.74 -3.40
N LYS A 27 -7.32 -4.92 -3.62
CA LYS A 27 -8.76 -5.05 -3.84
C LYS A 27 -9.54 -4.60 -2.61
N VAL A 28 -9.12 -5.02 -1.42
CA VAL A 28 -9.78 -4.61 -0.19
C VAL A 28 -9.64 -3.11 0.02
N SER A 29 -8.47 -2.57 -0.29
CA SER A 29 -8.23 -1.13 -0.18
C SER A 29 -9.16 -0.34 -1.09
N GLU A 30 -9.42 -0.84 -2.30
CA GLU A 30 -10.37 -0.21 -3.20
C GLU A 30 -11.78 -0.26 -2.63
N GLU A 31 -12.15 -1.37 -2.02
CA GLU A 31 -13.47 -1.49 -1.40
C GLU A 31 -13.64 -0.52 -0.24
N VAL A 32 -12.58 -0.35 0.55
CA VAL A 32 -12.61 0.61 1.64
C VAL A 32 -12.79 2.04 1.11
N ALA A 33 -12.04 2.38 0.04
CA ALA A 33 -12.16 3.69 -0.57
C ALA A 33 -13.57 3.93 -1.10
N GLU A 34 -14.13 2.95 -1.79
CA GLU A 34 -15.49 3.06 -2.32
C GLU A 34 -16.51 3.25 -1.20
N TYR A 35 -16.34 2.52 -0.12
CA TYR A 35 -17.22 2.66 1.04
C TYR A 35 -17.14 4.06 1.63
N LYS A 36 -15.93 4.58 1.78
CA LYS A 36 -15.74 5.91 2.36
C LYS A 36 -16.30 7.01 1.46
N ILE A 37 -16.11 6.86 0.14
CA ILE A 37 -16.68 7.80 -0.81
C ILE A 37 -18.21 7.78 -0.70
N LYS A 38 -18.78 6.58 -0.66
CA LYS A 38 -20.23 6.42 -0.62
C LYS A 38 -20.83 7.01 0.65
N THR A 39 -20.12 6.89 1.77
CA THR A 39 -20.65 7.36 3.05
C THR A 39 -20.17 8.76 3.41
N GLY A 40 -19.42 9.42 2.53
CA GLY A 40 -18.94 10.77 2.76
C GLY A 40 -17.79 10.86 3.73
N LYS A 41 -17.11 9.76 4.01
CA LYS A 41 -15.97 9.79 4.91
C LYS A 41 -14.70 10.14 4.15
N GLN A 42 -13.74 10.69 4.88
CA GLN A 42 -12.47 11.05 4.28
C GLN A 42 -11.71 9.78 3.90
N VAL A 43 -11.30 9.71 2.64
CA VAL A 43 -10.65 8.51 2.12
C VAL A 43 -9.21 8.37 2.60
N LEU A 44 -8.45 9.47 2.57
CA LEU A 44 -7.04 9.44 2.94
C LEU A 44 -6.87 9.66 4.43
N ASP A 45 -6.01 8.86 5.04
CA ASP A 45 -5.83 8.89 6.49
C ASP A 45 -4.35 8.72 6.83
N PRO A 46 -3.56 9.80 6.76
CA PRO A 46 -2.11 9.71 7.00
C PRO A 46 -1.76 9.22 8.41
N ALA A 47 -2.54 9.60 9.40
CA ALA A 47 -2.27 9.16 10.78
C ALA A 47 -2.41 7.66 10.91
N ARG A 48 -3.44 7.11 10.27
CA ARG A 48 -3.66 5.67 10.26
C ARG A 48 -2.51 4.94 9.59
N GLU A 49 -2.01 5.50 8.47
CA GLU A 49 -0.90 4.89 7.74
C GLU A 49 0.35 4.84 8.61
N SER A 50 0.68 5.94 9.27
CA SER A 50 1.86 5.99 10.11
C SER A 50 1.77 4.99 11.25
N GLN A 51 0.61 4.94 11.89
CA GLN A 51 0.39 4.01 12.99
C GLN A 51 0.50 2.56 12.52
N LYS A 52 -0.06 2.29 11.35
CA LYS A 52 -0.05 0.94 10.80
C LYS A 52 1.37 0.49 10.46
N ILE A 53 2.15 1.38 9.87
CA ILE A 53 3.54 1.06 9.55
C ILE A 53 4.31 0.74 10.84
N HIS A 54 4.10 1.54 11.88
CA HIS A 54 4.77 1.29 13.16
C HIS A 54 4.39 -0.08 13.72
N THR A 55 3.11 -0.43 13.66
CA THR A 55 2.64 -1.71 14.14
C THR A 55 3.26 -2.85 13.34
N LEU A 56 3.31 -2.69 12.02
CA LEU A 56 3.81 -3.76 11.16
C LEU A 56 5.30 -3.98 11.31
N LYS A 57 6.08 -2.90 11.40
CA LYS A 57 7.52 -3.08 11.56
C LYS A 57 7.84 -3.81 12.86
N ASN A 58 7.01 -3.61 13.88
CA ASN A 58 7.23 -4.27 15.16
C ASN A 58 6.85 -5.75 15.16
N LYS A 59 6.20 -6.21 14.10
CA LYS A 59 5.91 -7.63 13.95
C LYS A 59 7.08 -8.42 13.37
N ALA A 60 8.03 -7.72 12.75
CA ALA A 60 9.18 -8.37 12.16
C ALA A 60 10.20 -8.71 13.25
N HIS A 61 11.02 -9.70 12.95
CA HIS A 61 12.03 -10.15 13.88
C HIS A 61 13.41 -9.63 13.43
N GLY A 62 14.08 -8.90 14.31
CA GLY A 62 15.40 -8.38 14.05
C GLY A 62 15.36 -7.01 13.40
N ASP A 63 16.43 -6.24 13.62
CA ASP A 63 16.47 -4.86 13.16
C ASP A 63 16.44 -4.74 11.66
N PHE A 64 17.17 -5.60 10.98
CA PHE A 64 17.22 -5.54 9.52
C PHE A 64 15.82 -5.76 8.92
N ASN A 65 15.14 -6.80 9.40
CA ASN A 65 13.80 -7.11 8.88
C ASN A 65 12.79 -6.04 9.25
N SER A 66 12.89 -5.46 10.45
CA SER A 66 11.99 -4.38 10.85
C SER A 66 12.11 -3.19 9.92
N LEU A 67 13.33 -2.78 9.59
CA LEU A 67 13.53 -1.68 8.67
C LEU A 67 13.04 -2.02 7.26
N GLY A 68 13.26 -3.28 6.84
CA GLY A 68 12.77 -3.72 5.55
C GLY A 68 11.26 -3.70 5.46
N VAL A 69 10.59 -4.16 6.51
CA VAL A 69 9.13 -4.15 6.57
C VAL A 69 8.61 -2.72 6.54
N GLN A 70 9.26 -1.81 7.26
CA GLN A 70 8.88 -0.42 7.25
C GLN A 70 8.94 0.16 5.84
N GLU A 71 10.04 -0.10 5.16
CA GLU A 71 10.23 0.39 3.80
C GLU A 71 9.22 -0.22 2.84
N LEU A 72 9.02 -1.53 2.96
CA LEU A 72 8.07 -2.23 2.11
C LEU A 72 6.66 -1.65 2.24
N PHE A 73 6.20 -1.44 3.46
CA PHE A 73 4.83 -0.96 3.66
C PHE A 73 4.67 0.51 3.33
N ARG A 74 5.72 1.30 3.42
CA ARG A 74 5.67 2.66 2.91
C ARG A 74 5.38 2.66 1.42
N GLN A 75 6.02 1.75 0.69
CA GLN A 75 5.78 1.64 -0.75
C GLN A 75 4.38 1.11 -1.05
N ILE A 76 3.96 0.09 -0.33
CA ILE A 76 2.61 -0.46 -0.53
C ILE A 76 1.56 0.62 -0.30
N MET A 77 1.73 1.41 0.75
CA MET A 77 0.76 2.45 1.06
C MET A 77 0.79 3.60 0.06
N ALA A 78 1.97 3.90 -0.49
CA ALA A 78 2.06 4.90 -1.54
C ALA A 78 1.31 4.45 -2.79
N ILE A 79 1.42 3.17 -3.13
CA ILE A 79 0.69 2.61 -4.26
C ILE A 79 -0.81 2.64 -4.00
N SER A 80 -1.20 2.29 -2.78
CA SER A 80 -2.62 2.35 -2.37
C SER A 80 -3.18 3.76 -2.50
N ARG A 81 -2.42 4.77 -2.06
CA ARG A 81 -2.87 6.15 -2.17
C ARG A 81 -3.07 6.56 -3.63
N LYS A 82 -2.14 6.14 -4.49
CA LYS A 82 -2.27 6.43 -5.92
C LYS A 82 -3.59 5.88 -6.45
N ARG A 83 -3.92 4.67 -6.07
CA ARG A 83 -5.18 4.05 -6.51
C ARG A 83 -6.38 4.78 -5.92
N GLN A 84 -6.30 5.20 -4.67
CA GLN A 84 -7.37 5.94 -4.02
C GLN A 84 -7.61 7.29 -4.71
N TYR A 85 -6.54 7.96 -5.12
CA TYR A 85 -6.67 9.21 -5.88
C TYR A 85 -7.41 8.96 -7.19
N GLN A 86 -7.11 7.87 -7.88
CA GLN A 86 -7.79 7.53 -9.11
C GLN A 86 -9.28 7.31 -8.88
N LEU A 87 -9.62 6.62 -7.80
CA LEU A 87 -11.02 6.37 -7.49
C LEU A 87 -11.76 7.66 -7.13
N LEU A 88 -11.11 8.55 -6.39
CA LEU A 88 -11.70 9.85 -6.09
C LEU A 88 -11.99 10.63 -7.36
N THR A 89 -11.05 10.62 -8.30
CA THR A 89 -11.24 11.29 -9.57
C THR A 89 -12.42 10.67 -10.34
N GLU A 90 -12.51 9.36 -10.36
CA GLU A 90 -13.59 8.67 -11.06
C GLU A 90 -14.95 9.03 -10.48
N HIS A 91 -14.99 9.35 -9.19
CA HIS A 91 -16.24 9.75 -8.55
C HIS A 91 -16.45 11.26 -8.57
N GLY A 92 -15.58 12.00 -9.23
CA GLY A 92 -15.75 13.45 -9.37
C GLY A 92 -15.40 14.26 -8.15
N ILE A 93 -14.57 13.71 -7.26
CA ILE A 93 -14.22 14.41 -6.03
C ILE A 93 -12.93 15.16 -6.25
N TYR A 94 -13.04 16.27 -6.98
CA TYR A 94 -11.87 17.01 -7.42
C TYR A 94 -11.28 17.94 -6.37
N GLY A 95 -12.07 18.37 -5.41
CA GLY A 95 -11.59 19.27 -4.37
C GLY A 95 -10.46 18.65 -3.58
N GLU A 96 -10.67 17.41 -3.13
CA GLU A 96 -9.65 16.70 -2.36
C GLU A 96 -8.44 16.41 -3.25
N LEU A 97 -8.68 16.05 -4.50
CA LEU A 97 -7.61 15.78 -5.43
C LEU A 97 -6.78 17.02 -5.71
N SER A 98 -7.42 18.17 -5.79
CA SER A 98 -6.71 19.41 -6.01
C SER A 98 -5.75 19.73 -4.88
N LEU A 99 -6.17 19.48 -3.65
CA LEU A 99 -5.30 19.68 -2.51
C LEU A 99 -4.08 18.77 -2.56
N ILE A 100 -4.30 17.56 -3.00
CA ILE A 100 -3.23 16.62 -3.13
C ILE A 100 -2.24 17.05 -4.19
N HIS A 101 -2.74 17.55 -5.31
CA HIS A 101 -1.88 18.05 -6.36
C HIS A 101 -1.02 19.20 -5.88
N ILE A 102 -1.58 20.06 -5.06
CA ILE A 102 -0.83 21.18 -4.53
C ILE A 102 0.29 20.68 -3.63
N SER A 103 0.02 19.63 -2.89
CA SER A 103 1.05 19.14 -1.98
C SER A 103 2.09 18.27 -2.67
N GLU A 104 1.81 17.82 -3.90
CA GLU A 104 2.78 17.03 -4.62
C GLU A 104 3.11 17.64 -5.93
N PRO A 105 3.55 18.80 -5.95
CA PRO A 105 3.66 19.50 -7.18
C PRO A 105 4.71 18.96 -8.04
N THR A 106 5.50 18.39 -7.52
CA THR A 106 6.50 18.13 -8.22
C THR A 106 6.55 17.01 -8.93
N ARG A 107 5.87 16.48 -8.99
CA ARG A 107 5.95 15.44 -9.58
C ARG A 107 6.01 15.61 -10.82
N GLN A 108 6.28 15.73 -11.41
CA GLN A 108 6.30 15.89 -12.61
C GLN A 108 7.09 15.78 -13.14
#